data_553fe61975a53f72e54ac73ba3cffc7e
#
_entry.id   553fe61975a53f72e54ac73ba3cffc7e
#
_cell.length_a   1.000
_cell.length_b   1.000
_cell.length_c   1.000
_cell.angle_alpha   90.00
_cell.angle_beta   90.00
_cell.angle_gamma   90.00
#
_symmetry.space_group_name_H-M   'P 1'
#
loop_
_entity.id
_entity.type
_entity.pdbx_description
1 polymer ?
#
loop_
_entity_poly.entity_id
_entity_poly.type
_entity_poly.pdbx_seq_one_letter_code
_entity_poly.pdbx_strand_id
1 'polypeptide(L)' 'MVMKTVRCDCGFVVRSDDDDRLVADLQRHAHDDHHMNLSREQVLAMAQLEPASPAPQGKG' A
#
# COMPACT_ATOMS: atom_id res chain seq x y z
N MET A 1 15.63 3.69 -6.47
CA MET A 1 14.72 4.07 -5.41
C MET A 1 13.71 2.98 -5.20
N VAL A 2 13.16 2.91 -4.02
CA VAL A 2 12.25 1.83 -3.65
C VAL A 2 10.88 2.42 -3.40
N MET A 3 9.86 1.79 -3.93
CA MET A 3 8.49 2.16 -3.67
C MET A 3 7.83 1.12 -2.79
N LYS A 4 6.91 1.59 -1.98
CA LYS A 4 6.10 0.70 -1.16
C LYS A 4 4.72 0.60 -1.76
N THR A 5 4.18 -0.59 -1.72
CA THR A 5 2.86 -0.88 -2.28
C THR A 5 2.01 -1.57 -1.24
N VAL A 6 0.76 -1.14 -1.15
CA VAL A 6 -0.23 -1.83 -0.32
C VAL A 6 -1.37 -2.24 -1.22
N ARG A 7 -1.77 -3.48 -1.10
CA ARG A 7 -2.91 -4.02 -1.85
C ARG A 7 -4.04 -4.31 -0.91
N CYS A 8 -5.21 -3.90 -1.31
CA CYS A 8 -6.41 -4.19 -0.56
C CYS A 8 -7.16 -5.32 -1.25
N ASP A 9 -7.90 -6.11 -0.47
CA ASP A 9 -8.65 -7.24 -1.00
C ASP A 9 -9.70 -6.83 -2.02
N CYS A 10 -10.14 -5.59 -1.96
CA CYS A 10 -11.14 -5.10 -2.90
C CYS A 10 -10.55 -4.72 -4.26
N GLY A 11 -9.24 -4.88 -4.44
CA GLY A 11 -8.60 -4.53 -5.69
C GLY A 11 -7.94 -3.17 -5.68
N PHE A 12 -8.09 -2.41 -4.61
CA PHE A 12 -7.44 -1.12 -4.49
C PHE A 12 -5.95 -1.31 -4.28
N VAL A 13 -5.16 -0.54 -4.99
CA VAL A 13 -3.70 -0.59 -4.86
C VAL A 13 -3.19 0.82 -4.70
N VAL A 14 -2.33 1.03 -3.71
CA VAL A 14 -1.69 2.31 -3.50
C VAL A 14 -0.18 2.11 -3.48
N ARG A 15 0.53 3.02 -4.13
CA ARG A 15 1.98 2.96 -4.24
C ARG A 15 2.55 4.33 -3.94
N SER A 16 3.61 4.35 -3.17
CA SER A 16 4.28 5.62 -2.86
C SER A 16 5.69 5.35 -2.36
N ASP A 17 6.58 6.30 -2.60
CA ASP A 17 7.91 6.26 -2.02
C ASP A 17 7.93 7.01 -0.67
N ASP A 18 6.82 7.56 -0.27
CA ASP A 18 6.68 8.33 0.97
C ASP A 18 5.75 7.58 1.91
N ASP A 19 6.29 7.15 3.05
CA ASP A 19 5.50 6.39 4.01
C ASP A 19 4.29 7.16 4.52
N ASP A 20 4.46 8.45 4.78
CA ASP A 20 3.35 9.26 5.29
C ASP A 20 2.21 9.33 4.29
N ARG A 21 2.55 9.48 3.03
CA ARG A 21 1.54 9.53 1.98
C ARG A 21 0.86 8.20 1.80
N LEU A 22 1.64 7.13 1.82
CA LEU A 22 1.11 5.78 1.71
C LEU A 22 0.11 5.51 2.82
N VAL A 23 0.48 5.85 4.05
CA VAL A 23 -0.40 5.65 5.19
C VAL A 23 -1.67 6.48 5.04
N ALA A 24 -1.53 7.75 4.67
CA ALA A 24 -2.69 8.62 4.54
C ALA A 24 -3.65 8.11 3.48
N ASP A 25 -3.13 7.70 2.33
CA ASP A 25 -3.97 7.22 1.24
C ASP A 25 -4.71 5.95 1.63
N LEU A 26 -4.02 5.02 2.26
CA LEU A 26 -4.65 3.78 2.64
C LEU A 26 -5.64 3.97 3.79
N GLN A 27 -5.29 4.81 4.75
CA GLN A 27 -6.22 5.09 5.85
C GLN A 27 -7.50 5.71 5.32
N ARG A 28 -7.38 6.61 4.36
CA ARG A 28 -8.55 7.22 3.77
C ARG A 28 -9.41 6.20 3.03
N HIS A 29 -8.78 5.32 2.27
CA HIS A 29 -9.50 4.28 1.56
C HIS A 29 -10.22 3.34 2.53
N ALA A 30 -9.52 2.91 3.58
CA ALA A 30 -10.11 2.00 4.54
C ALA A 30 -11.31 2.64 5.23
N HIS A 31 -11.22 3.92 5.54
CA HIS A 31 -12.31 4.62 6.19
C HIS A 31 -13.51 4.79 5.25
N ASP A 32 -13.24 5.20 4.01
CA ASP A 32 -14.33 5.52 3.08
C ASP A 32 -15.02 4.28 2.54
N ASP A 33 -14.25 3.24 2.22
CA ASP A 33 -14.81 2.07 1.55
C ASP A 33 -15.13 0.94 2.51
N HIS A 34 -14.41 0.84 3.60
CA HIS A 34 -14.54 -0.30 4.50
C HIS A 34 -14.92 0.09 5.92
N HIS A 35 -15.06 1.37 6.19
CA HIS A 35 -15.40 1.88 7.53
C HIS A 35 -14.44 1.36 8.59
N MET A 36 -13.17 1.25 8.23
CA MET A 36 -12.14 0.75 9.12
C MET A 36 -11.13 1.83 9.43
N ASN A 37 -10.57 1.77 10.62
CA ASN A 37 -9.49 2.66 11.01
C ASN A 37 -8.22 1.84 11.10
N LEU A 38 -7.26 2.14 10.24
CA LEU A 38 -5.97 1.49 10.26
C LEU A 38 -4.95 2.41 10.92
N SER A 39 -4.12 1.83 11.77
CA SER A 39 -3.03 2.60 12.34
C SER A 39 -1.87 2.67 11.36
N ARG A 40 -0.98 3.64 11.60
CA ARG A 40 0.22 3.76 10.79
C ARG A 40 1.02 2.46 10.79
N GLU A 41 1.14 1.83 11.94
CA GLU A 41 1.87 0.58 12.04
C GLU A 41 1.23 -0.51 11.20
N GLN A 42 -0.09 -0.57 11.23
CA GLN A 42 -0.79 -1.58 10.44
C GLN A 42 -0.56 -1.38 8.96
N VAL A 43 -0.63 -0.15 8.50
CA VAL A 43 -0.41 0.16 7.10
C VAL A 43 1.00 -0.22 6.68
N LEU A 44 1.98 0.17 7.47
CA LEU A 44 3.37 -0.11 7.13
C LEU A 44 3.68 -1.60 7.19
N ALA A 45 2.99 -2.34 8.07
CA ALA A 45 3.14 -3.78 8.11
C ALA A 45 2.58 -4.46 6.86
N MET A 46 1.58 -3.85 6.24
CA MET A 46 0.99 -4.35 5.01
C MET A 46 1.79 -3.96 3.77
N ALA A 47 2.60 -2.92 3.89
CA ALA A 47 3.33 -2.39 2.75
C ALA A 47 4.41 -3.35 2.30
N GLN A 48 4.57 -3.48 1.00
CA GLN A 48 5.60 -4.30 0.41
C GLN A 48 6.56 -3.43 -0.38
N LEU A 49 7.83 -3.74 -0.26
CA LEU A 49 8.86 -3.01 -0.98
C LEU A 49 8.91 -3.50 -2.42
N GLU A 50 8.89 -2.54 -3.33
CA GLU A 50 9.06 -2.84 -4.74
C GLU A 50 10.36 -2.22 -5.21
N PRO A 51 11.22 -2.99 -5.86
CA PRO A 51 12.44 -2.41 -6.41
C PRO A 51 12.10 -1.46 -7.56
N ALA A 52 12.99 -0.52 -7.80
CA ALA A 52 12.80 0.45 -8.87
C ALA A 52 12.67 -0.23 -10.22
N SER A 53 13.29 -1.36 -10.35
CA SER A 53 13.27 -2.14 -11.58
C SER A 53 12.60 -3.47 -11.29
N PRO A 54 11.30 -3.50 -11.28
CA PRO A 54 10.59 -4.70 -10.90
C PRO A 54 10.81 -5.81 -11.90
N ALA A 55 11.12 -6.98 -11.38
CA ALA A 55 11.18 -8.15 -12.21
C ALA A 55 9.77 -8.51 -12.64
N PRO A 56 9.62 -9.10 -13.81
CA PRO A 56 8.32 -9.60 -14.22
C PRO A 56 7.89 -10.66 -13.23
N GLN A 57 6.69 -10.54 -12.79
CA GLN A 57 6.18 -11.43 -11.77
C GLN A 57 5.50 -12.57 -12.42
N GLY A 58 5.93 -13.14 -13.02
CA GLY A 58 5.34 -14.15 -13.71
C GLY A 58 4.00 -14.55 -13.33
N LYS A 59 3.97 -14.51 -13.46
CA LYS A 59 3.39 -14.83 -13.34
C LYS A 59 3.24 -15.50 -13.55
N GLY A 60 3.38 -15.43 -13.75
CA GLY A 60 3.34 -16.03 -13.45
C GLY A 60 2.75 -16.69 -13.98
#